data_593775cfd1c93bb9926b242948b9c6d9
#
_entry.id   593775cfd1c93bb9926b242948b9c6d9
#
_cell.length_a   1.000
_cell.length_b   1.000
_cell.length_c   1.000
_cell.angle_alpha   90.00
_cell.angle_beta   90.00
_cell.angle_gamma   90.00
#
_symmetry.space_group_name_H-M   'P 1'
#
loop_
_entity.id
_entity.type
_entity.pdbx_description
1 polymer ?
#
loop_
_entity_poly.entity_id
_entity_poly.type
_entity_poly.pdbx_seq_one_letter_code
_entity_poly.pdbx_strand_id
1 'polypeptide(L)'
;MKILIFGLPGSGKTTFAKKLVENKKIPHFNADDIRKLFEDWDFTENGRRRQANRMMTMCDLAINHVVVDFVCPFESYRSFYNMKIWMNTINKGRFENTNKIFEKPKKVDFEITNFNYNNIIQEIQNVLSKH
;
A
#
# COMPACT_ATOMS: atom_id res chain seq x y z
N MET A 1 1.28 4.56 -13.56
CA MET A 1 2.04 3.76 -12.56
C MET A 1 1.12 3.12 -11.55
N LYS A 2 1.43 1.91 -11.17
CA LYS A 2 0.76 1.18 -10.10
C LYS A 2 1.58 1.34 -8.84
N ILE A 3 1.03 2.02 -7.83
CA ILE A 3 1.76 2.45 -6.64
C ILE A 3 1.23 1.70 -5.44
N LEU A 4 2.14 1.03 -4.73
CA LEU A 4 1.84 0.30 -3.50
C LEU A 4 2.34 1.08 -2.30
N ILE A 5 1.45 1.31 -1.34
CA ILE A 5 1.80 1.80 -0.01
C ILE A 5 1.51 0.66 0.96
N PHE A 6 2.53 0.14 1.61
CA PHE A 6 2.39 -1.04 2.45
C PHE A 6 3.11 -0.89 3.77
N GLY A 7 2.77 -1.75 4.71
CA GLY A 7 3.34 -1.73 6.05
C GLY A 7 2.38 -2.36 7.05
N LEU A 8 2.82 -2.45 8.30
CA LEU A 8 2.03 -3.02 9.38
C LEU A 8 0.75 -2.20 9.65
N PRO A 9 -0.30 -2.82 10.17
CA PRO A 9 -1.49 -2.08 10.61
C PRO A 9 -1.13 -0.99 11.61
N GLY A 10 -1.65 0.21 11.41
CA GLY A 10 -1.36 1.35 12.26
C GLY A 10 -0.12 2.16 11.86
N SER A 11 0.52 1.81 10.76
CA SER A 11 1.71 2.54 10.29
C SER A 11 1.40 3.87 9.57
N GLY A 12 0.11 4.17 9.30
CA GLY A 12 -0.28 5.42 8.68
C GLY A 12 -0.40 5.37 7.16
N LYS A 13 -0.56 4.18 6.58
CA LYS A 13 -0.66 3.98 5.12
C LYS A 13 -1.76 4.80 4.47
N THR A 14 -2.96 4.71 5.01
CA THR A 14 -4.13 5.37 4.42
C THR A 14 -3.99 6.89 4.46
N THR A 15 -3.50 7.43 5.57
CA THR A 15 -3.26 8.87 5.70
C THR A 15 -2.22 9.35 4.68
N PHE A 16 -1.13 8.59 4.52
CA PHE A 16 -0.11 8.90 3.52
C PHE A 16 -0.70 8.87 2.11
N ALA A 17 -1.45 7.82 1.79
CA ALA A 17 -2.08 7.66 0.48
C ALA A 17 -3.02 8.83 0.16
N LYS A 18 -3.86 9.23 1.12
CA LYS A 18 -4.78 10.34 0.94
C LYS A 18 -4.04 11.65 0.66
N LYS A 19 -2.96 11.90 1.36
CA LYS A 19 -2.13 13.09 1.12
C LYS A 19 -1.46 13.05 -0.25
N LEU A 20 -0.98 11.87 -0.65
CA LEU A 20 -0.31 11.70 -1.94
C LEU A 20 -1.24 12.04 -3.11
N VAL A 21 -2.50 11.64 -3.05
CA VAL A 21 -3.46 11.84 -4.14
C VAL A 21 -4.33 13.09 -3.96
N GLU A 22 -4.10 13.88 -2.90
CA GLU A 22 -4.88 15.08 -2.62
C GLU A 22 -4.86 16.03 -3.81
N ASN A 23 -6.06 16.45 -4.26
CA ASN A 23 -6.26 17.32 -5.43
C ASN A 23 -5.72 16.71 -6.74
N LYS A 24 -5.57 15.38 -6.80
CA LYS A 24 -5.14 14.67 -8.00
C LYS A 24 -6.27 13.77 -8.49
N LYS A 25 -6.30 13.50 -9.78
CA LYS A 25 -7.26 12.55 -10.39
C LYS A 25 -6.64 11.16 -10.43
N ILE A 26 -6.26 10.66 -9.27
CA ILE A 26 -5.62 9.35 -9.13
C ILE A 26 -6.51 8.48 -8.23
N PRO A 27 -7.02 7.36 -8.75
CA PRO A 27 -7.79 6.42 -7.92
C PRO A 27 -6.94 5.90 -6.77
N HIS A 28 -7.55 5.82 -5.60
CA HIS A 28 -6.93 5.27 -4.41
C HIS A 28 -7.83 4.18 -3.84
N PHE A 29 -7.31 2.97 -3.72
CA PHE A 29 -8.02 1.83 -3.16
C PHE A 29 -7.40 1.44 -1.83
N ASN A 30 -8.21 1.50 -0.77
CA ASN A 30 -7.85 1.05 0.57
C ASN A 30 -8.31 -0.38 0.76
N ALA A 31 -7.47 -1.22 1.36
CA ALA A 31 -7.78 -2.64 1.52
C ALA A 31 -9.02 -2.90 2.37
N ASP A 32 -9.22 -2.12 3.44
CA ASP A 32 -10.39 -2.32 4.30
C ASP A 32 -11.68 -2.01 3.55
N ASP A 33 -11.69 -0.98 2.73
CA ASP A 33 -12.84 -0.66 1.87
C ASP A 33 -13.13 -1.80 0.89
N ILE A 34 -12.11 -2.40 0.32
CA ILE A 34 -12.25 -3.52 -0.61
C ILE A 34 -12.75 -4.77 0.13
N ARG A 35 -12.24 -5.06 1.33
CA ARG A 35 -12.74 -6.17 2.14
C ARG A 35 -14.23 -5.99 2.49
N LYS A 36 -14.62 -4.76 2.83
CA LYS A 36 -16.01 -4.44 3.13
C LYS A 36 -16.90 -4.66 1.90
N LEU A 37 -16.45 -4.22 0.74
CA LEU A 37 -17.18 -4.38 -0.51
C LEU A 37 -17.43 -5.86 -0.85
N PHE A 38 -16.44 -6.71 -0.63
CA PHE A 38 -16.53 -8.15 -0.91
C PHE A 38 -16.97 -8.98 0.29
N GLU A 39 -17.25 -8.35 1.42
CA GLU A 39 -17.63 -9.03 2.67
C GLU A 39 -16.64 -10.14 3.04
N ASP A 40 -15.35 -9.89 2.87
CA ASP A 40 -14.29 -10.88 3.05
C ASP A 40 -13.28 -10.40 4.09
N TRP A 41 -13.46 -10.85 5.32
CA TRP A 41 -12.60 -10.53 6.45
C TRP A 41 -11.73 -11.73 6.86
N ASP A 42 -11.40 -12.57 5.89
CA ASP A 42 -10.54 -13.73 6.09
C ASP A 42 -9.06 -13.28 6.12
N PHE A 43 -8.44 -13.36 7.29
CA PHE A 43 -7.05 -13.01 7.52
C PHE A 43 -6.12 -14.22 7.59
N THR A 44 -6.59 -15.40 7.17
CA THR A 44 -5.71 -16.55 6.95
C THR A 44 -4.76 -16.26 5.79
N GLU A 45 -3.74 -17.09 5.60
CA GLU A 45 -2.82 -16.90 4.48
C GLU A 45 -3.60 -16.87 3.15
N ASN A 46 -4.51 -17.81 2.95
CA ASN A 46 -5.32 -17.86 1.72
C ASN A 46 -6.17 -16.60 1.55
N GLY A 47 -6.78 -16.11 2.63
CA GLY A 47 -7.58 -14.88 2.59
C GLY A 47 -6.73 -13.66 2.25
N ARG A 48 -5.52 -13.59 2.79
CA ARG A 48 -4.59 -12.49 2.50
C ARG A 48 -4.09 -12.53 1.05
N ARG A 49 -3.86 -13.73 0.50
CA ARG A 49 -3.49 -13.89 -0.92
C ARG A 49 -4.63 -13.51 -1.84
N ARG A 50 -5.85 -13.89 -1.49
CA ARG A 50 -7.05 -13.50 -2.23
C ARG A 50 -7.22 -11.98 -2.24
N GLN A 51 -7.00 -11.32 -1.09
CA GLN A 51 -7.06 -9.86 -1.01
C GLN A 51 -5.97 -9.20 -1.87
N ALA A 52 -4.76 -9.72 -1.83
CA ALA A 52 -3.68 -9.20 -2.67
C ALA A 52 -4.04 -9.27 -4.16
N ASN A 53 -4.65 -10.38 -4.59
CA ASN A 53 -5.09 -10.53 -5.97
C ASN A 53 -6.18 -9.53 -6.34
N ARG A 54 -7.12 -9.24 -5.43
CA ARG A 54 -8.14 -8.19 -5.66
C ARG A 54 -7.50 -6.82 -5.85
N MET A 55 -6.53 -6.48 -5.00
CA MET A 55 -5.85 -5.19 -5.10
C MET A 55 -5.14 -5.05 -6.45
N MET A 56 -4.51 -6.12 -6.92
CA MET A 56 -3.87 -6.16 -8.24
C MET A 56 -4.90 -5.97 -9.37
N THR A 57 -6.04 -6.65 -9.27
CA THR A 57 -7.12 -6.53 -10.25
C THR A 57 -7.65 -5.10 -10.32
N MET A 58 -7.84 -4.45 -9.15
CA MET A 58 -8.27 -3.06 -9.11
C MET A 58 -7.27 -2.13 -9.81
N CYS A 59 -5.97 -2.40 -9.65
CA CYS A 59 -4.94 -1.64 -10.35
C CYS A 59 -5.05 -1.79 -11.87
N ASP A 60 -5.32 -3.00 -12.34
CA ASP A 60 -5.40 -3.27 -13.78
C ASP A 60 -6.59 -2.57 -14.46
N LEU A 61 -7.59 -2.19 -13.69
CA LEU A 61 -8.74 -1.43 -14.21
C LEU A 61 -8.42 0.04 -14.44
N ALA A 62 -7.36 0.55 -13.85
CA ALA A 62 -6.99 1.96 -13.99
C ALA A 62 -6.28 2.22 -15.31
N ILE A 63 -6.61 3.33 -15.95
CA ILE A 63 -6.00 3.71 -17.24
C ILE A 63 -4.62 4.31 -17.04
N ASN A 64 -4.42 5.05 -15.96
CA ASN A 64 -3.18 5.77 -15.68
C ASN A 64 -2.68 5.42 -14.28
N HIS A 65 -2.31 6.42 -13.48
CA HIS A 65 -1.83 6.17 -12.13
C HIS A 65 -2.93 5.61 -11.22
N VAL A 66 -2.54 4.73 -10.32
CA VAL A 66 -3.42 4.18 -9.27
C VAL A 66 -2.60 3.93 -8.02
N VAL A 67 -3.20 4.20 -6.87
CA VAL A 67 -2.57 3.97 -5.56
C VAL A 67 -3.40 2.94 -4.81
N VAL A 68 -2.73 1.93 -4.25
CA VAL A 68 -3.36 1.00 -3.31
C VAL A 68 -2.59 1.03 -1.99
N ASP A 69 -3.32 0.92 -0.88
CA ASP A 69 -2.70 0.80 0.43
C ASP A 69 -3.25 -0.41 1.16
N PHE A 70 -2.35 -1.26 1.60
CA PHE A 70 -2.67 -2.43 2.43
C PHE A 70 -1.38 -2.99 3.05
N VAL A 71 -1.53 -3.95 3.95
CA VAL A 71 -0.38 -4.55 4.64
C VAL A 71 0.57 -5.19 3.64
N CYS A 72 0.06 -5.93 2.68
CA CYS A 72 0.82 -6.63 1.64
C CYS A 72 2.01 -7.39 2.24
N PRO A 73 1.75 -8.38 3.13
CA PRO A 73 2.82 -8.97 3.93
C PRO A 73 3.79 -9.86 3.15
N PHE A 74 3.39 -10.32 1.96
CA PHE A 74 4.19 -11.26 1.17
C PHE A 74 4.97 -10.54 0.07
N GLU A 75 6.27 -10.72 0.06
CA GLU A 75 7.17 -10.06 -0.90
C GLU A 75 6.79 -10.36 -2.35
N SER A 76 6.30 -11.57 -2.61
CA SER A 76 5.94 -12.00 -3.97
C SER A 76 4.88 -11.13 -4.63
N TYR A 77 3.98 -10.53 -3.85
CA TYR A 77 2.94 -9.64 -4.40
C TYR A 77 3.42 -8.20 -4.61
N ARG A 78 4.46 -7.80 -3.89
CA ARG A 78 4.98 -6.42 -3.99
C ARG A 78 5.63 -6.15 -5.33
N SER A 79 6.21 -7.17 -5.96
CA SER A 79 6.89 -7.05 -7.26
C SER A 79 5.96 -6.68 -8.41
N PHE A 80 4.66 -6.85 -8.24
CA PHE A 80 3.65 -6.44 -9.25
C PHE A 80 3.67 -4.92 -9.46
N TYR A 81 3.99 -4.15 -8.45
CA TYR A 81 3.82 -2.69 -8.45
C TYR A 81 5.04 -1.98 -9.03
N ASN A 82 4.79 -0.88 -9.75
CA ASN A 82 5.86 -0.06 -10.35
C ASN A 82 6.62 0.75 -9.31
N MET A 83 5.91 1.18 -8.25
CA MET A 83 6.50 1.95 -7.16
C MET A 83 6.05 1.35 -5.84
N LYS A 84 7.01 1.10 -4.94
CA LYS A 84 6.77 0.50 -3.64
C LYS A 84 7.19 1.48 -2.55
N ILE A 85 6.25 1.87 -1.72
CA ILE A 85 6.45 2.80 -0.60
C ILE A 85 6.18 2.03 0.68
N TRP A 86 7.21 1.85 1.49
CA TRP A 86 7.12 1.12 2.75
C TRP A 86 6.93 2.10 3.90
N MET A 87 5.78 1.99 4.58
CA MET A 87 5.51 2.73 5.81
C MET A 87 6.12 1.98 6.99
N ASN A 88 7.39 2.27 7.27
CA ASN A 88 8.16 1.65 8.35
C ASN A 88 8.24 2.61 9.55
N THR A 89 7.08 3.07 10.01
CA THR A 89 6.96 4.05 11.10
C THR A 89 6.82 3.40 12.47
N ILE A 90 6.52 2.09 12.50
CA ILE A 90 6.37 1.31 13.73
C ILE A 90 7.09 -0.02 13.56
N ASN A 91 7.61 -0.56 14.66
CA ASN A 91 8.32 -1.84 14.64
C ASN A 91 7.35 -3.02 14.79
N LYS A 92 6.19 -2.79 15.38
CA LYS A 92 5.23 -3.83 15.72
C LYS A 92 3.82 -3.26 15.63
N GLY A 93 2.98 -3.90 14.81
CA GLY A 93 1.56 -3.60 14.76
C GLY A 93 0.82 -4.28 15.90
N ARG A 94 -0.47 -3.91 16.06
CA ARG A 94 -1.32 -4.40 17.15
C ARG A 94 -1.81 -5.84 16.94
N PHE A 95 -1.62 -6.41 15.75
CA PHE A 95 -2.06 -7.77 15.44
C PHE A 95 -0.84 -8.68 15.33
N GLU A 96 -0.67 -9.57 16.32
CA GLU A 96 0.48 -10.46 16.44
C GLU A 96 0.65 -11.38 15.21
N ASN A 97 -0.44 -11.93 14.71
CA ASN A 97 -0.38 -12.82 13.54
C ASN A 97 0.14 -12.08 12.31
N THR A 98 -0.25 -10.83 12.14
CA THR A 98 0.23 -9.99 11.02
C THR A 98 1.71 -9.68 11.19
N ASN A 99 2.17 -9.39 12.41
CA ASN A 99 3.58 -9.14 12.70
C ASN A 99 4.45 -10.33 12.31
N LYS A 100 3.97 -11.55 12.59
CA LYS A 100 4.72 -12.79 12.31
C LYS A 100 4.87 -13.09 10.83
N ILE A 101 3.85 -12.79 10.03
CA ILE A 101 3.86 -13.13 8.60
C ILE A 101 4.41 -12.02 7.71
N PHE A 102 4.59 -10.82 8.26
CA PHE A 102 5.08 -9.68 7.49
C PHE A 102 6.54 -9.89 7.12
N GLU A 103 6.78 -10.10 5.83
CA GLU A 103 8.13 -10.27 5.29
C GLU A 103 8.80 -8.92 5.14
N LYS A 104 10.02 -8.78 5.69
CA LYS A 104 10.78 -7.55 5.52
C LYS A 104 11.06 -7.32 4.04
N PRO A 105 10.76 -6.12 3.49
CA PRO A 105 11.01 -5.87 2.08
C PRO A 105 12.50 -5.88 1.75
N LYS A 106 12.83 -6.43 0.59
CA LYS A 106 14.21 -6.49 0.09
C LYS A 106 14.62 -5.17 -0.56
N LYS A 107 13.70 -4.57 -1.32
CA LYS A 107 13.96 -3.33 -2.03
C LYS A 107 12.67 -2.54 -2.15
N VAL A 108 12.75 -1.24 -1.83
CA VAL A 108 11.62 -0.32 -1.97
C VAL A 108 12.11 0.97 -2.64
N ASP A 109 11.20 1.70 -3.23
CA ASP A 109 11.52 3.00 -3.83
C ASP A 109 11.59 4.10 -2.78
N PHE A 110 10.73 4.02 -1.76
CA PHE A 110 10.71 4.95 -0.64
C PHE A 110 10.44 4.18 0.65
N GLU A 111 11.20 4.53 1.69
CA GLU A 111 10.97 4.02 3.04
C GLU A 111 10.62 5.20 3.93
N ILE A 112 9.42 5.17 4.55
CA ILE A 112 8.92 6.24 5.40
C ILE A 112 9.11 5.79 6.85
N THR A 113 9.98 6.46 7.59
CA THR A 113 10.34 6.06 8.96
C THR A 113 9.75 6.97 10.04
N ASN A 114 9.14 8.09 9.64
CA ASN A 114 8.49 9.02 10.57
C ASN A 114 7.38 9.78 9.83
N PHE A 115 6.66 10.64 10.55
CA PHE A 115 5.51 11.34 9.99
C PHE A 115 5.86 12.73 9.40
N ASN A 116 7.13 13.08 9.32
CA ASN A 116 7.62 14.29 8.66
C ASN A 116 7.96 13.99 7.21
N TYR A 117 6.96 13.66 6.39
CA TYR A 117 7.17 13.15 5.04
C TYR A 117 6.64 14.06 3.92
N ASN A 118 6.32 15.31 4.22
CA ASN A 118 5.78 16.22 3.18
C ASN A 118 6.74 16.40 2.00
N ASN A 119 8.05 16.44 2.25
CA ASN A 119 9.05 16.56 1.19
C ASN A 119 9.07 15.31 0.31
N ILE A 120 8.90 14.14 0.92
CA ILE A 120 8.86 12.87 0.19
C ILE A 120 7.60 12.79 -0.67
N ILE A 121 6.45 13.23 -0.14
CA ILE A 121 5.20 13.29 -0.91
C ILE A 121 5.42 14.19 -2.13
N GLN A 122 6.01 15.36 -1.95
CA GLN A 122 6.29 16.29 -3.05
C GLN A 122 7.19 15.64 -4.11
N GLU A 123 8.21 14.92 -3.67
CA GLU A 123 9.11 14.21 -4.57
C GLU A 123 8.37 13.15 -5.39
N ILE A 124 7.51 12.36 -4.75
CA ILE A 124 6.70 11.35 -5.43
C ILE A 124 5.74 12.00 -6.42
N GLN A 125 5.06 13.07 -6.01
CA GLN A 125 4.16 13.81 -6.90
C GLN A 125 4.89 14.34 -8.13
N ASN A 126 6.11 14.80 -7.98
CA ASN A 126 6.93 15.25 -9.10
C ASN A 126 7.26 14.10 -10.07
N VAL A 127 7.54 12.91 -9.53
CA VAL A 127 7.76 11.71 -10.36
C VAL A 127 6.49 11.39 -11.15
N LEU A 128 5.34 11.41 -10.49
CA LEU A 128 4.06 11.07 -11.13
C LEU A 128 3.69 12.06 -12.24
N SER A 129 4.01 13.33 -12.07
CA SER A 129 3.68 14.36 -13.06
C SER A 129 4.50 14.21 -14.37
N LYS A 130 5.57 13.42 -14.34
CA LYS A 130 6.42 13.17 -15.51
C LYS A 130 6.03 11.92 -16.31
N HIS A 131 5.04 11.19 -15.84
CA HIS A 131 4.63 9.92 -16.46
C HIS A 131 3.18 9.94 -16.97
#